data_e06fd836f9116525e55ba8391e2a0470
#
_entry.id   e06fd836f9116525e55ba8391e2a0470
#
_cell.length_a   1.000
_cell.length_b   1.000
_cell.length_c   1.000
_cell.angle_alpha   90.00
_cell.angle_beta   90.00
_cell.angle_gamma   90.00
#
_symmetry.space_group_name_H-M   'P 1'
#
loop_
_entity.id
_entity.type
_entity.pdbx_description
1 polymer ?
#
loop_
_entity_poly.entity_id
_entity_poly.type
_entity_poly.pdbx_seq_one_letter_code
_entity_poly.pdbx_strand_id
1 'polypeptide(L)'
;MELYHLRSFVAVAEEGNLTKAAERIFASQPAVSGHIKALEEELGLPLFVRTPRGMQLTDAGKGLKLKADSVLLAADDMANLAAGYREELTGSLTIALNTDTSFLHVAELSAAMAETHPKLRLKFQQGNSGTILKDVRDRRLDAGFSFFDNHYPEVASIQLQKIPVRVVAPAAWSAKVEGMALDELAALPWVRPDQTCPFMKVLDGVFEGSGISITDYIEADSEDVLRELVASGKGLSLLKESDAEAMVRDGAAVICETGPILSLNISFAYPKSRENDPAIRALADVVSSLWPDGTC
;
A
#
# COMPACT_ATOMS: atom_id res chain seq x y z
N MET A 1 17.76 -26.99 11.51
CA MET A 1 17.35 -25.56 11.35
C MET A 1 16.04 -25.35 12.07
N GLU A 2 16.06 -24.51 13.09
CA GLU A 2 14.90 -24.25 13.94
C GLU A 2 14.28 -22.88 13.58
N LEU A 3 12.97 -22.73 13.71
CA LEU A 3 12.30 -21.46 13.38
C LEU A 3 12.82 -20.25 14.18
N TYR A 4 13.25 -20.46 15.42
CA TYR A 4 13.82 -19.38 16.23
C TYR A 4 15.20 -18.93 15.72
N HIS A 5 15.98 -19.79 15.04
CA HIS A 5 17.19 -19.37 14.33
C HIS A 5 16.85 -18.42 13.18
N LEU A 6 15.83 -18.74 12.39
CA LEU A 6 15.35 -17.87 11.30
C LEU A 6 14.80 -16.55 11.82
N ARG A 7 14.01 -16.56 12.91
CA ARG A 7 13.51 -15.31 13.54
C ARG A 7 14.66 -14.43 14.01
N SER A 8 15.69 -15.01 14.63
CA SER A 8 16.87 -14.25 15.03
C SER A 8 17.63 -13.69 13.84
N PHE A 9 17.78 -14.47 12.79
CA PHE A 9 18.44 -14.05 11.54
C PHE A 9 17.74 -12.86 10.89
N VAL A 10 16.42 -12.94 10.72
CA VAL A 10 15.61 -11.87 10.12
C VAL A 10 15.67 -10.62 11.00
N ALA A 11 15.49 -10.74 12.32
CA ALA A 11 15.56 -9.60 13.23
C ALA A 11 16.92 -8.88 13.17
N VAL A 12 18.05 -9.62 13.15
CA VAL A 12 19.38 -9.01 13.02
C VAL A 12 19.58 -8.37 11.66
N ALA A 13 19.03 -8.95 10.59
CA ALA A 13 19.11 -8.40 9.25
C ALA A 13 18.39 -7.05 9.11
N GLU A 14 17.27 -6.89 9.82
CA GLU A 14 16.45 -5.67 9.78
C GLU A 14 16.98 -4.58 10.73
N GLU A 15 17.43 -4.96 11.92
CA GLU A 15 17.93 -4.00 12.90
C GLU A 15 19.42 -3.60 12.67
N GLY A 16 20.17 -4.41 11.94
CA GLY A 16 21.63 -4.22 11.78
C GLY A 16 22.42 -4.29 13.09
N ASN A 17 21.77 -4.70 14.19
CA ASN A 17 22.32 -4.67 15.55
C ASN A 17 21.78 -5.82 16.40
N LEU A 18 22.69 -6.61 17.00
CA LEU A 18 22.33 -7.79 17.79
C LEU A 18 21.50 -7.46 19.04
N THR A 19 21.79 -6.32 19.70
CA THR A 19 21.08 -5.93 20.94
C THR A 19 19.66 -5.51 20.61
N LYS A 20 19.46 -4.64 19.61
CA LYS A 20 18.12 -4.23 19.16
C LYS A 20 17.30 -5.41 18.65
N ALA A 21 17.93 -6.30 17.88
CA ALA A 21 17.28 -7.53 17.42
C ALA A 21 16.84 -8.42 18.60
N ALA A 22 17.67 -8.56 19.62
CA ALA A 22 17.35 -9.33 20.82
C ALA A 22 16.16 -8.73 21.58
N GLU A 23 16.15 -7.41 21.77
CA GLU A 23 15.02 -6.68 22.39
C GLU A 23 13.72 -6.91 21.61
N ARG A 24 13.78 -6.80 20.27
CA ARG A 24 12.62 -6.97 19.39
C ARG A 24 11.98 -8.35 19.46
N ILE A 25 12.80 -9.41 19.59
CA ILE A 25 12.30 -10.80 19.66
C ILE A 25 12.21 -11.34 21.09
N PHE A 26 12.36 -10.48 22.11
CA PHE A 26 12.29 -10.83 23.54
C PHE A 26 13.29 -11.92 23.92
N ALA A 27 14.51 -11.85 23.40
CA ALA A 27 15.61 -12.77 23.69
C ALA A 27 16.83 -12.05 24.30
N SER A 28 17.81 -12.81 24.78
CA SER A 28 19.09 -12.21 25.19
C SER A 28 20.03 -12.06 23.97
N GLN A 29 20.87 -11.05 23.99
CA GLN A 29 21.86 -10.84 22.90
C GLN A 29 22.82 -12.04 22.72
N PRO A 30 23.32 -12.74 23.78
CA PRO A 30 24.06 -13.96 23.59
C PRO A 30 23.27 -15.09 22.90
N ALA A 31 21.97 -15.23 23.22
CA ALA A 31 21.12 -16.24 22.58
C ALA A 31 20.98 -15.93 21.08
N VAL A 32 20.68 -14.68 20.71
CA VAL A 32 20.59 -14.27 19.29
C VAL A 32 21.91 -14.51 18.56
N SER A 33 23.05 -14.17 19.18
CA SER A 33 24.37 -14.44 18.60
C SER A 33 24.63 -15.94 18.41
N GLY A 34 24.20 -16.76 19.37
CA GLY A 34 24.27 -18.23 19.28
C GLY A 34 23.39 -18.79 18.17
N HIS A 35 22.16 -18.26 18.00
CA HIS A 35 21.26 -18.69 16.94
C HIS A 35 21.82 -18.38 15.54
N ILE A 36 22.42 -17.18 15.36
CA ILE A 36 23.06 -16.83 14.09
C ILE A 36 24.22 -17.79 13.79
N LYS A 37 25.10 -18.02 14.78
CA LYS A 37 26.24 -18.89 14.62
C LYS A 37 25.81 -20.33 14.27
N ALA A 38 24.80 -20.87 14.96
CA ALA A 38 24.26 -22.20 14.66
C ALA A 38 23.68 -22.28 13.23
N LEU A 39 22.99 -21.24 12.81
CA LEU A 39 22.44 -21.17 11.46
C LEU A 39 23.54 -21.11 10.39
N GLU A 40 24.58 -20.30 10.58
CA GLU A 40 25.74 -20.20 9.71
C GLU A 40 26.52 -21.52 9.62
N GLU A 41 26.72 -22.22 10.75
CA GLU A 41 27.35 -23.52 10.83
C GLU A 41 26.54 -24.60 10.06
N GLU A 42 25.22 -24.61 10.23
CA GLU A 42 24.33 -25.55 9.55
C GLU A 42 24.27 -25.32 8.03
N LEU A 43 24.24 -24.05 7.59
CA LEU A 43 24.21 -23.68 6.18
C LEU A 43 25.61 -23.72 5.52
N GLY A 44 26.69 -23.79 6.32
CA GLY A 44 28.06 -23.83 5.84
C GLY A 44 28.59 -22.54 5.22
N LEU A 45 27.94 -21.39 5.54
CA LEU A 45 28.33 -20.08 4.97
C LEU A 45 27.98 -18.92 5.92
N PRO A 46 28.75 -17.81 5.90
CA PRO A 46 28.47 -16.64 6.70
C PRO A 46 27.28 -15.86 6.15
N LEU A 47 26.34 -15.50 7.03
CA LEU A 47 25.17 -14.67 6.69
C LEU A 47 25.43 -13.18 6.93
N PHE A 48 26.34 -12.88 7.87
CA PHE A 48 26.68 -11.52 8.26
C PHE A 48 28.18 -11.23 8.21
N VAL A 49 28.50 -9.97 7.97
CA VAL A 49 29.81 -9.35 8.25
C VAL A 49 29.66 -8.30 9.34
N ARG A 50 30.62 -8.28 10.27
CA ARG A 50 30.72 -7.22 11.28
C ARG A 50 31.39 -6.00 10.69
N THR A 51 30.76 -4.85 10.82
CA THR A 51 31.30 -3.57 10.38
C THR A 51 31.29 -2.55 11.55
N PRO A 52 32.01 -1.45 11.46
CA PRO A 52 31.91 -0.37 12.45
C PRO A 52 30.49 0.21 12.62
N ARG A 53 29.62 -0.04 11.64
CA ARG A 53 28.21 0.41 11.64
C ARG A 53 27.24 -0.69 12.14
N GLY A 54 27.74 -1.86 12.54
CA GLY A 54 26.91 -2.98 13.01
C GLY A 54 27.02 -4.22 12.15
N MET A 55 25.97 -5.03 12.16
CA MET A 55 25.87 -6.27 11.39
C MET A 55 25.30 -5.98 9.98
N GLN A 56 25.97 -6.42 8.95
CA GLN A 56 25.53 -6.29 7.57
C GLN A 56 25.41 -7.68 6.91
N LEU A 57 24.37 -7.87 6.10
CA LEU A 57 24.18 -9.11 5.35
C LEU A 57 25.29 -9.28 4.30
N THR A 58 25.80 -10.51 4.19
CA THR A 58 26.57 -10.96 3.01
C THR A 58 25.63 -11.07 1.80
N ASP A 59 26.15 -11.26 0.60
CA ASP A 59 25.30 -11.52 -0.57
C ASP A 59 24.50 -12.82 -0.44
N ALA A 60 25.09 -13.85 0.17
CA ALA A 60 24.37 -15.07 0.56
C ALA A 60 23.29 -14.76 1.59
N GLY A 61 23.59 -13.94 2.61
CA GLY A 61 22.63 -13.50 3.62
C GLY A 61 21.43 -12.77 3.03
N LYS A 62 21.65 -11.88 2.03
CA LYS A 62 20.54 -11.19 1.34
C LYS A 62 19.59 -12.16 0.64
N GLY A 63 20.14 -13.12 -0.11
CA GLY A 63 19.33 -14.14 -0.79
C GLY A 63 18.58 -15.05 0.17
N LEU A 64 19.27 -15.49 1.25
CA LEU A 64 18.69 -16.38 2.25
C LEU A 64 17.68 -15.68 3.17
N LYS A 65 17.80 -14.35 3.39
CA LYS A 65 16.78 -13.58 4.14
C LYS A 65 15.39 -13.71 3.47
N LEU A 66 15.31 -13.56 2.16
CA LEU A 66 14.04 -13.71 1.43
C LEU A 66 13.41 -15.10 1.63
N LYS A 67 14.25 -16.15 1.70
CA LYS A 67 13.78 -17.53 1.95
C LYS A 67 13.40 -17.74 3.41
N ALA A 68 14.16 -17.17 4.35
CA ALA A 68 13.83 -17.20 5.78
C ALA A 68 12.49 -16.52 6.06
N ASP A 69 12.23 -15.36 5.48
CA ASP A 69 10.95 -14.68 5.54
C ASP A 69 9.82 -15.60 5.04
N SER A 70 10.01 -16.26 3.90
CA SER A 70 9.01 -17.18 3.33
C SER A 70 8.72 -18.38 4.24
N VAL A 71 9.73 -18.94 4.90
CA VAL A 71 9.56 -20.08 5.83
C VAL A 71 8.81 -19.63 7.10
N LEU A 72 9.18 -18.49 7.67
CA LEU A 72 8.52 -17.95 8.86
C LEU A 72 7.04 -17.66 8.58
N LEU A 73 6.74 -17.09 7.42
CA LEU A 73 5.38 -16.84 6.98
C LEU A 73 4.57 -18.13 6.79
N ALA A 74 5.17 -19.17 6.19
CA ALA A 74 4.51 -20.45 6.04
C ALA A 74 4.22 -21.11 7.41
N ALA A 75 5.10 -20.91 8.39
CA ALA A 75 4.88 -21.38 9.75
C ALA A 75 3.73 -20.61 10.44
N ASP A 76 3.66 -19.31 10.24
CA ASP A 76 2.57 -18.47 10.75
C ASP A 76 1.25 -18.78 10.03
N ASP A 77 1.26 -19.02 8.72
CA ASP A 77 0.08 -19.48 7.94
C ASP A 77 -0.47 -20.81 8.49
N MET A 78 0.41 -21.75 8.83
CA MET A 78 0.00 -23.02 9.44
C MET A 78 -0.64 -22.82 10.81
N ALA A 79 -0.08 -21.91 11.63
CA ALA A 79 -0.64 -21.59 12.95
C ALA A 79 -2.02 -20.92 12.83
N ASN A 80 -2.19 -19.99 11.87
CA ASN A 80 -3.45 -19.32 11.58
C ASN A 80 -4.50 -20.30 11.06
N LEU A 81 -4.13 -21.22 10.16
CA LEU A 81 -5.03 -22.26 9.68
C LEU A 81 -5.51 -23.16 10.84
N ALA A 82 -4.59 -23.55 11.72
CA ALA A 82 -4.94 -24.33 12.92
C ALA A 82 -5.85 -23.56 13.89
N ALA A 83 -5.67 -22.25 14.01
CA ALA A 83 -6.55 -21.37 14.79
C ALA A 83 -7.96 -21.29 14.18
N GLY A 84 -8.06 -21.22 12.84
CA GLY A 84 -9.34 -21.25 12.12
C GLY A 84 -10.19 -22.51 12.40
N TYR A 85 -9.55 -23.66 12.62
CA TYR A 85 -10.27 -24.88 13.04
C TYR A 85 -10.80 -24.82 14.48
N ARG A 86 -10.37 -23.86 15.29
CA ARG A 86 -10.84 -23.64 16.67
C ARG A 86 -11.91 -22.54 16.77
N GLU A 87 -12.44 -22.06 15.66
CA GLU A 87 -13.42 -20.95 15.59
C GLU A 87 -12.96 -19.62 16.18
N GLU A 88 -11.66 -19.44 16.45
CA GLU A 88 -11.14 -18.24 17.11
C GLU A 88 -9.89 -17.71 16.40
N LEU A 89 -10.09 -16.71 15.55
CA LEU A 89 -8.98 -16.05 14.86
C LEU A 89 -8.18 -15.16 15.81
N THR A 90 -6.87 -15.33 15.82
CA THR A 90 -5.93 -14.57 16.67
C THR A 90 -4.76 -14.03 15.82
N GLY A 91 -3.96 -13.13 16.38
CA GLY A 91 -2.80 -12.56 15.70
C GLY A 91 -2.99 -11.13 15.26
N SER A 92 -2.28 -10.72 14.21
CA SER A 92 -2.37 -9.35 13.68
C SER A 92 -2.27 -9.34 12.17
N LEU A 93 -3.04 -8.47 11.51
CA LEU A 93 -2.96 -8.18 10.08
C LEU A 93 -2.52 -6.73 9.87
N THR A 94 -1.52 -6.52 9.03
CA THR A 94 -1.05 -5.19 8.62
C THR A 94 -1.61 -4.86 7.24
N ILE A 95 -2.41 -3.79 7.18
CA ILE A 95 -3.18 -3.37 6.00
C ILE A 95 -2.67 -2.00 5.57
N ALA A 96 -2.25 -1.89 4.32
CA ALA A 96 -1.84 -0.60 3.76
C ALA A 96 -3.03 0.17 3.17
N LEU A 97 -3.06 1.46 3.43
CA LEU A 97 -4.06 2.42 2.95
C LEU A 97 -3.39 3.36 1.94
N ASN A 98 -3.94 3.48 0.76
CA ASN A 98 -3.38 4.28 -0.33
C ASN A 98 -4.08 5.63 -0.56
N THR A 99 -5.14 5.89 0.18
CA THR A 99 -5.93 7.14 0.12
C THR A 99 -6.57 7.41 1.48
N ASP A 100 -7.53 8.32 1.56
CA ASP A 100 -8.16 8.70 2.83
C ASP A 100 -8.96 7.55 3.48
N THR A 101 -8.98 7.56 4.80
CA THR A 101 -9.54 6.49 5.62
C THR A 101 -11.07 6.41 5.54
N SER A 102 -11.74 7.53 5.30
CA SER A 102 -13.20 7.59 5.16
C SER A 102 -13.62 6.90 3.85
N PHE A 103 -12.94 7.22 2.76
CA PHE A 103 -13.17 6.60 1.46
C PHE A 103 -12.93 5.08 1.50
N LEU A 104 -11.92 4.61 2.27
CA LEU A 104 -11.60 3.20 2.42
C LEU A 104 -12.45 2.48 3.48
N HIS A 105 -13.45 3.12 4.06
CA HIS A 105 -14.32 2.55 5.10
C HIS A 105 -13.57 1.95 6.28
N VAL A 106 -12.42 2.56 6.68
CA VAL A 106 -11.53 1.99 7.69
C VAL A 106 -12.21 1.84 9.06
N ALA A 107 -13.09 2.78 9.44
CA ALA A 107 -13.81 2.71 10.69
C ALA A 107 -14.81 1.54 10.71
N GLU A 108 -15.59 1.37 9.64
CA GLU A 108 -16.55 0.30 9.45
C GLU A 108 -15.86 -1.07 9.38
N LEU A 109 -14.75 -1.16 8.63
CA LEU A 109 -13.91 -2.37 8.56
C LEU A 109 -13.40 -2.76 9.95
N SER A 110 -12.86 -1.78 10.70
CA SER A 110 -12.35 -2.02 12.05
C SER A 110 -13.45 -2.48 13.00
N ALA A 111 -14.65 -1.87 12.94
CA ALA A 111 -15.78 -2.23 13.78
C ALA A 111 -16.30 -3.65 13.46
N ALA A 112 -16.51 -3.97 12.19
CA ALA A 112 -17.00 -5.28 11.76
C ALA A 112 -16.01 -6.40 12.14
N MET A 113 -14.71 -6.18 11.95
CA MET A 113 -13.68 -7.16 12.35
C MET A 113 -13.58 -7.32 13.87
N ALA A 114 -13.75 -6.25 14.65
CA ALA A 114 -13.73 -6.32 16.10
C ALA A 114 -14.97 -7.07 16.66
N GLU A 115 -16.13 -6.95 16.02
CA GLU A 115 -17.35 -7.67 16.39
C GLU A 115 -17.24 -9.16 16.11
N THR A 116 -16.75 -9.53 14.91
CA THR A 116 -16.70 -10.94 14.47
C THR A 116 -15.43 -11.67 14.95
N HIS A 117 -14.31 -10.96 15.06
CA HIS A 117 -13.00 -11.55 15.39
C HIS A 117 -12.23 -10.70 16.43
N PRO A 118 -12.71 -10.59 17.68
CA PRO A 118 -12.21 -9.64 18.68
C PRO A 118 -10.75 -9.88 19.12
N LYS A 119 -10.19 -11.06 18.82
CA LYS A 119 -8.78 -11.39 19.13
C LYS A 119 -7.82 -11.16 17.97
N LEU A 120 -8.34 -10.77 16.79
CA LEU A 120 -7.53 -10.41 15.63
C LEU A 120 -7.23 -8.90 15.67
N ARG A 121 -5.96 -8.54 15.69
CA ARG A 121 -5.54 -7.13 15.72
C ARG A 121 -5.32 -6.62 14.30
N LEU A 122 -5.95 -5.51 13.94
CA LEU A 122 -5.65 -4.80 12.69
C LEU A 122 -4.61 -3.70 12.95
N LYS A 123 -3.64 -3.60 12.04
CA LYS A 123 -2.66 -2.51 11.97
C LYS A 123 -2.82 -1.83 10.62
N PHE A 124 -3.20 -0.57 10.66
CA PHE A 124 -3.28 0.24 9.45
C PHE A 124 -2.02 1.08 9.29
N GLN A 125 -1.49 1.15 8.07
CA GLN A 125 -0.36 2.00 7.75
C GLN A 125 -0.60 2.70 6.42
N GLN A 126 -0.15 3.95 6.31
CA GLN A 126 -0.19 4.68 5.05
C GLN A 126 0.83 4.09 4.08
N GLY A 127 0.44 3.94 2.81
CA GLY A 127 1.29 3.41 1.74
C GLY A 127 1.00 4.11 0.42
N ASN A 128 1.94 3.98 -0.51
CA ASN A 128 1.77 4.44 -1.89
C ASN A 128 1.30 3.27 -2.77
N SER A 129 0.28 3.49 -3.60
CA SER A 129 -0.24 2.45 -4.52
C SER A 129 0.87 1.80 -5.37
N GLY A 130 1.91 2.55 -5.73
CA GLY A 130 3.04 2.02 -6.50
C GLY A 130 3.88 0.99 -5.77
N THR A 131 3.87 0.97 -4.44
CA THR A 131 4.65 0.05 -3.61
C THR A 131 3.81 -1.02 -2.92
N ILE A 132 2.53 -0.77 -2.66
CA ILE A 132 1.65 -1.67 -1.89
C ILE A 132 1.59 -3.07 -2.51
N LEU A 133 1.35 -3.20 -3.82
CA LEU A 133 1.28 -4.51 -4.46
C LEU A 133 2.61 -5.28 -4.35
N LYS A 134 3.73 -4.58 -4.44
CA LYS A 134 5.06 -5.17 -4.24
C LYS A 134 5.25 -5.60 -2.79
N ASP A 135 4.83 -4.78 -1.82
CA ASP A 135 4.98 -5.08 -0.40
C ASP A 135 4.06 -6.23 0.03
N VAL A 136 2.87 -6.37 -0.58
CA VAL A 136 1.99 -7.54 -0.45
C VAL A 136 2.66 -8.78 -1.06
N ARG A 137 3.20 -8.69 -2.29
CA ARG A 137 3.96 -9.79 -2.91
C ARG A 137 5.11 -10.25 -2.04
N ASP A 138 5.89 -9.29 -1.53
CA ASP A 138 7.09 -9.55 -0.71
C ASP A 138 6.71 -9.88 0.74
N ARG A 139 5.42 -9.98 1.06
CA ARG A 139 4.84 -10.30 2.37
C ARG A 139 5.27 -9.37 3.51
N ARG A 140 5.58 -8.12 3.19
CA ARG A 140 5.76 -7.04 4.17
C ARG A 140 4.43 -6.49 4.67
N LEU A 141 3.37 -6.72 3.90
CA LEU A 141 1.99 -6.42 4.20
C LEU A 141 1.14 -7.68 4.11
N ASP A 142 0.17 -7.80 4.99
CA ASP A 142 -0.83 -8.88 4.93
C ASP A 142 -1.90 -8.58 3.86
N ALA A 143 -2.23 -7.30 3.68
CA ALA A 143 -3.14 -6.83 2.65
C ALA A 143 -2.95 -5.32 2.40
N GLY A 144 -3.62 -4.80 1.36
CA GLY A 144 -3.63 -3.36 1.11
C GLY A 144 -4.57 -2.96 -0.02
N PHE A 145 -4.96 -1.69 0.01
CA PHE A 145 -5.73 -1.09 -1.07
C PHE A 145 -4.82 -0.51 -2.13
N SER A 146 -5.18 -0.61 -3.40
CA SER A 146 -4.39 -0.10 -4.52
C SER A 146 -5.29 0.41 -5.65
N PHE A 147 -4.89 1.54 -6.25
CA PHE A 147 -5.46 2.02 -7.50
C PHE A 147 -4.75 1.45 -8.75
N PHE A 148 -3.69 0.65 -8.57
CA PHE A 148 -3.06 -0.04 -9.69
C PHE A 148 -3.69 -1.41 -9.92
N ASP A 149 -3.82 -1.76 -11.19
CA ASP A 149 -4.12 -3.13 -11.57
C ASP A 149 -3.00 -4.07 -11.13
N ASN A 150 -3.39 -5.22 -10.58
CA ASN A 150 -2.45 -6.22 -10.14
C ASN A 150 -1.82 -6.95 -11.32
N HIS A 151 -0.50 -6.90 -11.41
CA HIS A 151 0.30 -7.60 -12.43
C HIS A 151 1.25 -8.66 -11.81
N TYR A 152 1.17 -8.88 -10.49
CA TYR A 152 1.95 -9.91 -9.80
C TYR A 152 1.13 -11.19 -9.67
N PRO A 153 1.58 -12.31 -10.25
CA PRO A 153 0.85 -13.60 -10.16
C PRO A 153 0.79 -14.15 -8.73
N GLU A 154 1.67 -13.70 -7.83
CA GLU A 154 1.71 -14.07 -6.42
C GLU A 154 0.73 -13.28 -5.55
N VAL A 155 0.10 -12.25 -6.10
CA VAL A 155 -0.88 -11.41 -5.40
C VAL A 155 -2.27 -11.74 -5.91
N ALA A 156 -3.20 -11.97 -5.01
CA ALA A 156 -4.63 -11.99 -5.30
C ALA A 156 -5.20 -10.58 -5.09
N SER A 157 -6.18 -10.19 -5.89
CA SER A 157 -6.86 -8.91 -5.74
C SER A 157 -8.35 -9.03 -6.02
N ILE A 158 -9.13 -8.30 -5.24
CA ILE A 158 -10.57 -8.13 -5.40
C ILE A 158 -10.78 -6.71 -5.92
N GLN A 159 -11.39 -6.58 -7.10
CA GLN A 159 -11.79 -5.26 -7.60
C GLN A 159 -12.99 -4.79 -6.80
N LEU A 160 -12.89 -3.61 -6.20
CA LEU A 160 -13.92 -3.06 -5.31
C LEU A 160 -14.85 -2.10 -6.05
N GLN A 161 -14.28 -1.13 -6.73
CA GLN A 161 -15.06 -0.11 -7.44
C GLN A 161 -14.26 0.55 -8.55
N LYS A 162 -14.97 1.01 -9.60
CA LYS A 162 -14.44 1.94 -10.59
C LYS A 162 -14.74 3.37 -10.15
N ILE A 163 -13.70 4.19 -10.00
CA ILE A 163 -13.77 5.52 -9.41
C ILE A 163 -13.61 6.56 -10.50
N PRO A 164 -14.61 7.41 -10.74
CA PRO A 164 -14.45 8.55 -11.61
C PRO A 164 -13.42 9.53 -11.05
N VAL A 165 -12.62 10.11 -11.94
CA VAL A 165 -11.67 11.17 -11.59
C VAL A 165 -11.94 12.39 -12.47
N ARG A 166 -11.73 13.57 -11.90
CA ARG A 166 -12.06 14.85 -12.53
C ARG A 166 -10.85 15.77 -12.51
N VAL A 167 -10.69 16.50 -13.61
CA VAL A 167 -9.79 17.65 -13.63
C VAL A 167 -10.48 18.79 -12.91
N VAL A 168 -9.79 19.38 -11.93
CA VAL A 168 -10.26 20.53 -11.18
C VAL A 168 -9.34 21.72 -11.37
N ALA A 169 -9.92 22.90 -11.34
CA ALA A 169 -9.19 24.16 -11.36
C ALA A 169 -9.56 25.01 -10.13
N PRO A 170 -8.70 25.94 -9.70
CA PRO A 170 -9.06 26.92 -8.69
C PRO A 170 -10.38 27.63 -9.04
N ALA A 171 -11.25 27.89 -8.05
CA ALA A 171 -12.52 28.58 -8.28
C ALA A 171 -12.35 29.94 -8.98
N ALA A 172 -11.26 30.65 -8.66
CA ALA A 172 -10.92 31.93 -9.31
C ALA A 172 -10.62 31.81 -10.81
N TRP A 173 -10.39 30.59 -11.32
CA TRP A 173 -10.11 30.34 -12.74
C TRP A 173 -11.36 29.91 -13.52
N SER A 174 -12.55 29.93 -12.92
CA SER A 174 -13.79 29.45 -13.55
C SER A 174 -13.97 29.99 -14.97
N ALA A 175 -13.96 31.32 -15.15
CA ALA A 175 -14.08 31.94 -16.46
C ALA A 175 -12.87 31.67 -17.39
N LYS A 176 -11.71 31.35 -16.85
CA LYS A 176 -10.50 31.09 -17.61
C LYS A 176 -10.54 29.67 -18.23
N VAL A 177 -11.09 28.69 -17.52
CA VAL A 177 -11.07 27.28 -17.92
C VAL A 177 -12.37 26.83 -18.57
N GLU A 178 -13.38 27.70 -18.63
CA GLU A 178 -14.68 27.40 -19.21
C GLU A 178 -14.56 27.04 -20.70
N GLY A 179 -15.02 25.85 -21.05
CA GLY A 179 -15.01 25.34 -22.45
C GLY A 179 -13.63 24.93 -22.97
N MET A 180 -12.56 25.00 -22.16
CA MET A 180 -11.22 24.56 -22.60
C MET A 180 -11.20 23.02 -22.75
N ALA A 181 -10.60 22.57 -23.83
CA ALA A 181 -10.29 21.17 -24.01
C ALA A 181 -9.09 20.75 -23.14
N LEU A 182 -8.91 19.45 -22.94
CA LEU A 182 -7.88 18.93 -22.06
C LEU A 182 -6.45 19.29 -22.51
N ASP A 183 -6.21 19.36 -23.81
CA ASP A 183 -4.94 19.81 -24.40
C ASP A 183 -4.63 21.29 -24.11
N GLU A 184 -5.65 22.13 -24.09
CA GLU A 184 -5.51 23.56 -23.71
C GLU A 184 -5.24 23.70 -22.22
N LEU A 185 -5.90 22.87 -21.38
CA LEU A 185 -5.64 22.82 -19.93
C LEU A 185 -4.23 22.34 -19.60
N ALA A 186 -3.63 21.46 -20.42
CA ALA A 186 -2.26 20.99 -20.22
C ALA A 186 -1.22 22.11 -20.30
N ALA A 187 -1.52 23.21 -20.98
CA ALA A 187 -0.64 24.38 -21.07
C ALA A 187 -0.70 25.32 -19.84
N LEU A 188 -1.65 25.09 -18.92
CA LEU A 188 -1.78 25.84 -17.68
C LEU A 188 -0.88 25.25 -16.58
N PRO A 189 -0.64 25.97 -15.45
CA PRO A 189 0.01 25.39 -14.30
C PRO A 189 -0.80 24.27 -13.67
N TRP A 190 -0.11 23.20 -13.24
CA TRP A 190 -0.69 22.04 -12.59
C TRP A 190 -0.11 21.83 -11.18
N VAL A 191 -0.89 21.17 -10.33
CA VAL A 191 -0.47 20.56 -9.10
C VAL A 191 -0.70 19.06 -9.25
N ARG A 192 0.35 18.27 -9.23
CA ARG A 192 0.27 16.86 -9.55
C ARG A 192 1.04 15.99 -8.54
N PRO A 193 0.62 14.74 -8.34
CA PRO A 193 1.43 13.78 -7.62
C PRO A 193 2.65 13.35 -8.45
N ASP A 194 3.56 12.60 -7.83
CA ASP A 194 4.72 12.03 -8.52
C ASP A 194 4.30 11.07 -9.66
N GLN A 195 5.24 10.76 -10.55
CA GLN A 195 4.99 9.90 -11.73
C GLN A 195 4.60 8.45 -11.38
N THR A 196 4.81 8.01 -10.14
CA THR A 196 4.43 6.67 -9.68
C THR A 196 2.98 6.60 -9.21
N CYS A 197 2.29 7.74 -9.13
CA CYS A 197 0.89 7.81 -8.74
C CYS A 197 -0.03 7.33 -9.88
N PRO A 198 -1.05 6.50 -9.57
CA PRO A 198 -2.02 6.03 -10.55
C PRO A 198 -2.77 7.14 -11.30
N PHE A 199 -3.05 8.25 -10.62
CA PHE A 199 -3.72 9.42 -11.23
C PHE A 199 -2.88 10.02 -12.36
N MET A 200 -1.56 10.06 -12.21
CA MET A 200 -0.68 10.53 -13.29
C MET A 200 -0.71 9.60 -14.49
N LYS A 201 -0.73 8.28 -14.28
CA LYS A 201 -0.81 7.32 -15.39
C LYS A 201 -2.09 7.47 -16.20
N VAL A 202 -3.20 7.77 -15.54
CA VAL A 202 -4.48 8.06 -16.23
C VAL A 202 -4.34 9.30 -17.09
N LEU A 203 -3.76 10.37 -16.54
CA LEU A 203 -3.57 11.63 -17.26
C LEU A 203 -2.56 11.50 -18.41
N ASP A 204 -1.44 10.84 -18.17
CA ASP A 204 -0.42 10.56 -19.20
C ASP A 204 -1.00 9.70 -20.33
N GLY A 205 -1.84 8.70 -20.01
CA GLY A 205 -2.52 7.87 -21.01
C GLY A 205 -3.45 8.65 -21.94
N VAL A 206 -4.05 9.74 -21.47
CA VAL A 206 -4.88 10.62 -22.31
C VAL A 206 -4.03 11.40 -23.30
N PHE A 207 -2.82 11.78 -22.91
CA PHE A 207 -1.89 12.53 -23.76
C PHE A 207 -0.95 11.64 -24.58
N GLU A 208 -1.01 10.31 -24.40
CA GLU A 208 -0.17 9.37 -25.12
C GLU A 208 -0.35 9.50 -26.63
N GLY A 209 0.75 9.69 -27.34
CA GLY A 209 0.76 9.87 -28.80
C GLY A 209 0.35 11.25 -29.31
N SER A 210 -0.12 12.17 -28.45
CA SER A 210 -0.53 13.54 -28.86
C SER A 210 0.64 14.53 -28.95
N GLY A 211 1.77 14.22 -28.32
CA GLY A 211 2.91 15.14 -28.15
C GLY A 211 2.66 16.25 -27.11
N ILE A 212 1.55 16.17 -26.37
CA ILE A 212 1.20 17.13 -25.32
C ILE A 212 1.81 16.64 -24.00
N SER A 213 2.32 17.57 -23.21
CA SER A 213 2.85 17.29 -21.88
C SER A 213 2.64 18.47 -20.94
N ILE A 214 2.39 18.16 -19.67
CA ILE A 214 2.32 19.17 -18.61
C ILE A 214 3.75 19.53 -18.23
N THR A 215 4.16 20.76 -18.54
CA THR A 215 5.54 21.25 -18.31
C THR A 215 5.65 22.20 -17.14
N ASP A 216 4.59 22.88 -16.76
CA ASP A 216 4.53 23.81 -15.63
C ASP A 216 3.73 23.15 -14.47
N TYR A 217 4.42 22.68 -13.44
CA TYR A 217 3.77 22.01 -12.33
C TYR A 217 4.50 22.14 -11.00
N ILE A 218 3.70 22.02 -9.93
CA ILE A 218 4.17 21.74 -8.55
C ILE A 218 3.90 20.26 -8.28
N GLU A 219 4.87 19.56 -7.70
CA GLU A 219 4.72 18.16 -7.31
C GLU A 219 4.43 18.05 -5.81
N ALA A 220 3.44 17.24 -5.45
CA ALA A 220 3.08 16.93 -4.07
C ALA A 220 2.60 15.48 -3.97
N ASP A 221 2.96 14.79 -2.89
CA ASP A 221 2.69 13.35 -2.66
C ASP A 221 1.48 13.09 -1.74
N SER A 222 0.80 14.16 -1.29
CA SER A 222 -0.37 14.07 -0.40
C SER A 222 -1.59 14.68 -1.07
N GLU A 223 -2.72 13.95 -1.04
CA GLU A 223 -4.01 14.42 -1.55
C GLU A 223 -4.46 15.72 -0.86
N ASP A 224 -4.18 15.87 0.44
CA ASP A 224 -4.50 17.10 1.19
C ASP A 224 -3.71 18.29 0.67
N VAL A 225 -2.42 18.11 0.39
CA VAL A 225 -1.56 19.16 -0.17
C VAL A 225 -2.01 19.51 -1.59
N LEU A 226 -2.38 18.53 -2.42
CA LEU A 226 -2.92 18.78 -3.75
C LEU A 226 -4.17 19.66 -3.68
N ARG A 227 -5.14 19.32 -2.81
CA ARG A 227 -6.37 20.10 -2.64
C ARG A 227 -6.09 21.53 -2.15
N GLU A 228 -5.21 21.69 -1.17
CA GLU A 228 -4.85 23.00 -0.63
C GLU A 228 -4.18 23.90 -1.69
N LEU A 229 -3.28 23.33 -2.48
CA LEU A 229 -2.61 24.08 -3.55
C LEU A 229 -3.59 24.48 -4.67
N VAL A 230 -4.54 23.62 -5.04
CA VAL A 230 -5.61 23.98 -5.98
C VAL A 230 -6.46 25.10 -5.38
N ALA A 231 -6.95 24.97 -4.15
CA ALA A 231 -7.77 25.96 -3.49
C ALA A 231 -7.05 27.33 -3.40
N SER A 232 -5.73 27.32 -3.20
CA SER A 232 -4.89 28.53 -3.15
C SER A 232 -4.51 29.11 -4.52
N GLY A 233 -5.04 28.58 -5.62
CA GLY A 233 -4.85 29.14 -6.95
C GLY A 233 -3.55 28.74 -7.66
N LYS A 234 -2.89 27.66 -7.23
CA LYS A 234 -1.56 27.29 -7.77
C LYS A 234 -1.61 26.54 -9.10
N GLY A 235 -2.73 25.85 -9.40
CA GLY A 235 -2.85 25.11 -10.66
C GLY A 235 -4.02 24.14 -10.67
N LEU A 236 -4.18 23.47 -11.79
CA LEU A 236 -5.14 22.37 -11.96
C LEU A 236 -4.63 21.12 -11.26
N SER A 237 -5.56 20.20 -10.95
CA SER A 237 -5.17 18.85 -10.49
C SER A 237 -6.18 17.81 -11.00
N LEU A 238 -5.81 16.53 -10.87
CA LEU A 238 -6.70 15.40 -11.08
C LEU A 238 -7.07 14.80 -9.72
N LEU A 239 -8.37 14.80 -9.40
CA LEU A 239 -8.88 14.32 -8.11
C LEU A 239 -9.97 13.27 -8.32
N LYS A 240 -10.23 12.45 -7.29
CA LYS A 240 -11.44 11.63 -7.23
C LYS A 240 -12.68 12.54 -7.36
N GLU A 241 -13.71 12.06 -8.03
CA GLU A 241 -14.94 12.84 -8.22
C GLU A 241 -15.54 13.31 -6.90
N SER A 242 -15.54 12.46 -5.86
CA SER A 242 -16.02 12.82 -4.52
C SER A 242 -15.29 14.02 -3.90
N ASP A 243 -13.97 14.07 -4.07
CA ASP A 243 -13.14 15.17 -3.57
C ASP A 243 -13.32 16.43 -4.40
N ALA A 244 -13.41 16.28 -5.73
CA ALA A 244 -13.70 17.38 -6.64
C ALA A 244 -15.04 18.04 -6.31
N GLU A 245 -16.09 17.24 -6.12
CA GLU A 245 -17.42 17.74 -5.71
C GLU A 245 -17.42 18.41 -4.33
N ALA A 246 -16.66 17.87 -3.37
CA ALA A 246 -16.52 18.51 -2.07
C ALA A 246 -15.88 19.89 -2.20
N MET A 247 -14.79 20.01 -2.96
CA MET A 247 -14.14 21.31 -3.21
C MET A 247 -15.04 22.30 -3.94
N VAL A 248 -15.89 21.82 -4.87
CA VAL A 248 -16.89 22.67 -5.56
C VAL A 248 -17.96 23.17 -4.57
N ARG A 249 -18.49 22.28 -3.71
CA ARG A 249 -19.45 22.67 -2.67
C ARG A 249 -18.91 23.73 -1.72
N ASP A 250 -17.61 23.63 -1.39
CA ASP A 250 -16.92 24.58 -0.53
C ASP A 250 -16.48 25.86 -1.26
N GLY A 251 -16.75 25.98 -2.57
CA GLY A 251 -16.38 27.14 -3.37
C GLY A 251 -14.86 27.29 -3.60
N ALA A 252 -14.09 26.22 -3.39
CA ALA A 252 -12.63 26.22 -3.51
C ALA A 252 -12.13 25.88 -4.94
N ALA A 253 -12.93 25.15 -5.71
CA ALA A 253 -12.58 24.72 -7.05
C ALA A 253 -13.76 24.69 -8.01
N VAL A 254 -13.48 24.50 -9.29
CA VAL A 254 -14.45 24.18 -10.35
C VAL A 254 -13.99 22.90 -11.05
N ILE A 255 -14.94 22.07 -11.48
CA ILE A 255 -14.65 20.90 -12.31
C ILE A 255 -14.56 21.34 -13.75
N CYS A 256 -13.50 20.95 -14.46
CA CYS A 256 -13.32 21.20 -15.88
C CYS A 256 -14.00 20.06 -16.67
N GLU A 257 -14.96 20.40 -17.51
CA GLU A 257 -15.65 19.45 -18.40
C GLU A 257 -14.77 19.18 -19.65
N THR A 258 -13.95 18.13 -19.58
CA THR A 258 -12.85 17.88 -20.53
C THR A 258 -13.07 16.71 -21.50
N GLY A 259 -14.31 16.25 -21.65
CA GLY A 259 -14.60 15.09 -22.52
C GLY A 259 -14.90 13.81 -21.73
N PRO A 260 -14.41 12.63 -22.12
CA PRO A 260 -14.76 11.39 -21.45
C PRO A 260 -14.32 11.37 -19.99
N ILE A 261 -15.16 10.79 -19.14
CA ILE A 261 -14.84 10.63 -17.70
C ILE A 261 -13.66 9.70 -17.56
N LEU A 262 -12.58 10.22 -16.98
CA LEU A 262 -11.42 9.43 -16.59
C LEU A 262 -11.78 8.58 -15.36
N SER A 263 -11.15 7.43 -15.19
CA SER A 263 -11.44 6.57 -14.04
C SER A 263 -10.25 5.72 -13.65
N LEU A 264 -10.23 5.33 -12.37
CA LEU A 264 -9.32 4.36 -11.76
C LEU A 264 -10.12 3.22 -11.15
N ASN A 265 -9.52 2.06 -11.03
CA ASN A 265 -10.07 0.96 -10.24
C ASN A 265 -9.45 0.98 -8.86
N ILE A 266 -10.26 0.90 -7.80
CA ILE A 266 -9.74 0.55 -6.47
C ILE A 266 -9.86 -0.95 -6.28
N SER A 267 -8.81 -1.59 -5.81
CA SER A 267 -8.79 -3.01 -5.48
C SER A 267 -8.22 -3.24 -4.09
N PHE A 268 -8.63 -4.35 -3.48
CA PHE A 268 -8.06 -4.88 -2.26
C PHE A 268 -7.17 -6.07 -2.61
N ALA A 269 -5.91 -6.04 -2.21
CA ALA A 269 -4.89 -7.01 -2.58
C ALA A 269 -4.33 -7.72 -1.34
N TYR A 270 -4.03 -9.02 -1.49
CA TYR A 270 -3.41 -9.85 -0.47
C TYR A 270 -2.54 -10.95 -1.12
N PRO A 271 -1.59 -11.59 -0.39
CA PRO A 271 -0.78 -12.65 -0.95
C PRO A 271 -1.62 -13.84 -1.39
N LYS A 272 -1.52 -14.25 -2.66
CA LYS A 272 -2.30 -15.37 -3.22
C LYS A 272 -2.09 -16.67 -2.45
N SER A 273 -0.91 -16.91 -1.93
CA SER A 273 -0.60 -18.06 -1.09
C SER A 273 -1.39 -18.09 0.23
N ARG A 274 -1.99 -16.96 0.64
CA ARG A 274 -2.83 -16.82 1.85
C ARG A 274 -4.32 -16.70 1.53
N GLU A 275 -4.75 -16.98 0.32
CA GLU A 275 -6.19 -16.91 -0.05
C GLU A 275 -7.08 -17.87 0.77
N ASN A 276 -6.49 -18.94 1.32
CA ASN A 276 -7.18 -19.89 2.21
C ASN A 276 -6.88 -19.63 3.71
N ASP A 277 -6.11 -18.61 4.07
CA ASP A 277 -5.92 -18.19 5.45
C ASP A 277 -7.23 -17.62 6.01
N PRO A 278 -7.76 -18.19 7.12
CA PRO A 278 -9.04 -17.75 7.66
C PRO A 278 -9.09 -16.26 8.03
N ALA A 279 -7.99 -15.69 8.50
CA ALA A 279 -7.93 -14.27 8.85
C ALA A 279 -7.95 -13.37 7.60
N ILE A 280 -7.25 -13.76 6.54
CA ILE A 280 -7.30 -13.05 5.25
C ILE A 280 -8.67 -13.16 4.61
N ARG A 281 -9.31 -14.34 4.64
CA ARG A 281 -10.66 -14.54 4.12
C ARG A 281 -11.69 -13.70 4.87
N ALA A 282 -11.67 -13.75 6.21
CA ALA A 282 -12.55 -12.91 7.02
C ALA A 282 -12.39 -11.41 6.70
N LEU A 283 -11.13 -10.95 6.55
CA LEU A 283 -10.85 -9.57 6.16
C LEU A 283 -11.37 -9.25 4.76
N ALA A 284 -11.13 -10.13 3.78
CA ALA A 284 -11.57 -9.96 2.39
C ALA A 284 -13.10 -9.97 2.26
N ASP A 285 -13.79 -10.83 3.01
CA ASP A 285 -15.25 -10.90 3.04
C ASP A 285 -15.86 -9.62 3.62
N VAL A 286 -15.30 -9.08 4.72
CA VAL A 286 -15.76 -7.80 5.29
C VAL A 286 -15.48 -6.66 4.32
N VAL A 287 -14.27 -6.57 3.74
CA VAL A 287 -13.98 -5.54 2.74
C VAL A 287 -14.98 -5.62 1.58
N SER A 288 -15.22 -6.80 1.02
CA SER A 288 -16.18 -6.97 -0.09
C SER A 288 -17.59 -6.53 0.29
N SER A 289 -18.03 -6.75 1.53
CA SER A 289 -19.35 -6.35 2.00
C SER A 289 -19.51 -4.83 2.13
N LEU A 290 -18.43 -4.10 2.34
CA LEU A 290 -18.43 -2.63 2.42
C LEU A 290 -18.45 -1.94 1.03
N TRP A 291 -18.27 -2.74 -0.04
CA TRP A 291 -18.25 -2.26 -1.43
C TRP A 291 -19.26 -3.06 -2.29
N PRO A 292 -20.59 -2.93 -2.02
CA PRO A 292 -21.60 -3.79 -2.62
C PRO A 292 -21.71 -3.66 -4.15
N ASP A 293 -21.29 -2.55 -4.72
CA ASP A 293 -21.37 -2.27 -6.17
C ASP A 293 -20.14 -2.78 -6.95
N GLY A 294 -19.18 -3.40 -6.27
CA GLY A 294 -17.89 -3.80 -6.85
C GLY A 294 -17.83 -5.17 -7.54
N THR A 295 -18.88 -5.96 -7.47
CA THR A 295 -18.92 -7.30 -8.09
C THR A 295 -19.64 -7.30 -9.42
N CYS A 296 -18.92 -6.93 -10.48
CA CYS A 296 -19.27 -7.29 -11.86
C CYS A 296 -18.03 -7.77 -12.60
#